data_74401c9190bfca40504089325147a9ae
#
_entry.id   74401c9190bfca40504089325147a9ae
#
_cell.length_a   1.000
_cell.length_b   1.000
_cell.length_c   1.000
_cell.angle_alpha   90.00
_cell.angle_beta   90.00
_cell.angle_gamma   90.00
#
_symmetry.space_group_name_H-M   'P 1'
#
loop_
_entity.id
_entity.type
_entity.pdbx_description
1 polymer ?
#
loop_
_entity_poly.entity_id
_entity_poly.type
_entity_poly.pdbx_seq_one_letter_code
_entity_poly.pdbx_strand_id
1 'polypeptide(L)'
;MTVMIPRDGKAKPAIIYFPGGGFTSADHEKFTEMRTALAKAGFVVAAAEYRTVPTKYPALVNDAKAGVRFLREHAKEYGIDPEKIGVLGDSAGGYLAQMSGATNGEKQFDKGDFLNQSSDVQAVVSLYGLSDLRNIGEGFPEEIRVVHDSPAVTEALLVNGPAFNSFPGESITKDPKKMLDASPLGHVSGNEPPFLLLHGSGDPLVSPEQSASMYRALKAKNQDVKYILVEGAKHGDLAWYQPNVINTVVNFFKEKLGDPAKLTESKPVKGGTL
;
A
#
# COMPACT_ATOMS: atom_id res chain seq x y z
N MET A 1 -8.63 -8.83 9.79
CA MET A 1 -7.38 -8.13 10.20
C MET A 1 -6.78 -8.82 11.40
N THR A 2 -5.45 -9.03 11.42
CA THR A 2 -4.66 -9.45 12.58
C THR A 2 -3.74 -8.31 13.01
N VAL A 3 -3.48 -8.17 14.32
CA VAL A 3 -2.66 -7.08 14.86
C VAL A 3 -1.57 -7.63 15.78
N MET A 4 -0.32 -7.29 15.50
CA MET A 4 0.85 -7.58 16.35
C MET A 4 1.15 -6.33 17.18
N ILE A 5 1.07 -6.46 18.52
CA ILE A 5 1.23 -5.33 19.44
C ILE A 5 2.45 -5.57 20.34
N PRO A 6 3.52 -4.78 20.21
CA PRO A 6 4.62 -4.80 21.19
C PRO A 6 4.14 -4.27 22.55
N ARG A 7 4.32 -5.09 23.61
CA ARG A 7 3.78 -4.80 24.95
C ARG A 7 4.81 -4.12 25.84
N ASP A 8 4.98 -2.82 25.72
CA ASP A 8 5.84 -2.01 26.60
C ASP A 8 5.14 -0.75 27.16
N GLY A 9 3.80 -0.65 26.94
CA GLY A 9 2.97 0.42 27.49
C GLY A 9 3.10 1.80 26.85
N LYS A 10 3.86 1.94 25.76
CA LYS A 10 4.04 3.20 25.03
C LYS A 10 3.17 3.27 23.79
N ALA A 11 2.66 4.45 23.45
CA ALA A 11 2.03 4.68 22.15
C ALA A 11 3.10 4.64 21.05
N LYS A 12 2.84 3.90 19.99
CA LYS A 12 3.79 3.58 18.91
C LYS A 12 3.24 3.90 17.54
N PRO A 13 4.10 4.22 16.58
CA PRO A 13 3.67 4.22 15.18
C PRO A 13 3.09 2.86 14.79
N ALA A 14 2.07 2.88 13.93
CA ALA A 14 1.46 1.68 13.38
C ALA A 14 1.73 1.54 11.89
N ILE A 15 1.77 0.31 11.41
CA ILE A 15 1.89 -0.03 9.99
C ILE A 15 0.77 -1.00 9.65
N ILE A 16 -0.03 -0.64 8.65
CA ILE A 16 -1.00 -1.56 8.08
C ILE A 16 -0.43 -2.19 6.80
N TYR A 17 -0.43 -3.51 6.75
CA TYR A 17 0.02 -4.29 5.63
C TYR A 17 -1.16 -4.79 4.80
N PHE A 18 -1.09 -4.59 3.50
CA PHE A 18 -2.02 -5.12 2.50
C PHE A 18 -1.32 -6.19 1.65
N PRO A 19 -1.82 -7.44 1.64
CA PRO A 19 -1.18 -8.53 0.91
C PRO A 19 -1.41 -8.44 -0.59
N GLY A 20 -0.43 -8.91 -1.37
CA GLY A 20 -0.59 -9.21 -2.77
C GLY A 20 -1.51 -10.39 -3.01
N GLY A 21 -1.96 -10.56 -4.25
CA GLY A 21 -2.84 -11.66 -4.67
C GLY A 21 -3.56 -11.39 -5.99
N GLY A 22 -2.99 -10.56 -6.86
CA GLY A 22 -3.51 -10.28 -8.20
C GLY A 22 -4.94 -9.75 -8.21
N PHE A 23 -5.36 -9.04 -7.17
CA PHE A 23 -6.73 -8.55 -6.96
C PHE A 23 -7.79 -9.65 -6.81
N THR A 24 -7.39 -10.93 -6.79
CA THR A 24 -8.31 -12.08 -6.67
C THR A 24 -8.27 -12.74 -5.31
N SER A 25 -7.24 -12.45 -4.51
CA SER A 25 -7.10 -12.88 -3.12
C SER A 25 -6.42 -11.82 -2.28
N ALA A 26 -6.64 -11.87 -0.96
CA ALA A 26 -6.05 -10.94 0.01
C ALA A 26 -5.77 -11.70 1.32
N ASP A 27 -4.77 -12.58 1.31
CA ASP A 27 -4.41 -13.39 2.46
C ASP A 27 -3.50 -12.61 3.42
N HIS A 28 -4.07 -12.17 4.54
CA HIS A 28 -3.38 -11.39 5.56
C HIS A 28 -2.32 -12.17 6.37
N GLU A 29 -2.21 -13.49 6.17
CA GLU A 29 -1.17 -14.30 6.82
C GLU A 29 0.17 -14.23 6.07
N LYS A 30 0.18 -13.75 4.84
CA LYS A 30 1.39 -13.59 4.03
C LYS A 30 2.42 -12.65 4.65
N PHE A 31 3.65 -12.75 4.17
CA PHE A 31 4.78 -11.87 4.47
C PHE A 31 5.10 -11.74 5.96
N THR A 32 5.02 -12.86 6.66
CA THR A 32 5.21 -12.96 8.12
C THR A 32 6.57 -12.46 8.56
N GLU A 33 7.63 -12.70 7.79
CA GLU A 33 9.00 -12.28 8.08
C GLU A 33 9.09 -10.74 8.17
N MET A 34 8.56 -10.03 7.19
CA MET A 34 8.54 -8.57 7.16
C MET A 34 7.70 -8.01 8.31
N ARG A 35 6.50 -8.53 8.50
CA ARG A 35 5.59 -8.09 9.57
C ARG A 35 6.19 -8.33 10.96
N THR A 36 6.83 -9.48 11.16
CA THR A 36 7.54 -9.80 12.40
C THR A 36 8.74 -8.89 12.63
N ALA A 37 9.52 -8.57 11.58
CA ALA A 37 10.64 -7.65 11.69
C ALA A 37 10.20 -6.24 12.10
N LEU A 38 9.10 -5.74 11.53
CA LEU A 38 8.50 -4.47 11.90
C LEU A 38 7.99 -4.47 13.35
N ALA A 39 7.32 -5.55 13.78
CA ALA A 39 6.86 -5.70 15.16
C ALA A 39 8.02 -5.78 16.16
N LYS A 40 9.09 -6.52 15.82
CA LYS A 40 10.35 -6.57 16.60
C LYS A 40 11.05 -5.21 16.68
N ALA A 41 10.93 -4.39 15.64
CA ALA A 41 11.43 -3.02 15.64
C ALA A 41 10.58 -2.07 16.49
N GLY A 42 9.45 -2.54 17.02
CA GLY A 42 8.59 -1.84 17.97
C GLY A 42 7.34 -1.20 17.37
N PHE A 43 7.06 -1.37 16.08
CA PHE A 43 5.82 -0.89 15.46
C PHE A 43 4.62 -1.77 15.87
N VAL A 44 3.43 -1.17 15.99
CA VAL A 44 2.19 -1.94 15.91
C VAL A 44 1.98 -2.31 14.45
N VAL A 45 1.78 -3.60 14.16
CA VAL A 45 1.65 -4.09 12.78
C VAL A 45 0.31 -4.76 12.59
N ALA A 46 -0.54 -4.17 11.78
CA ALA A 46 -1.82 -4.74 11.36
C ALA A 46 -1.67 -5.35 9.96
N ALA A 47 -2.26 -6.52 9.73
CA ALA A 47 -2.39 -7.11 8.40
C ALA A 47 -3.87 -7.22 8.06
N ALA A 48 -4.30 -6.63 6.96
CA ALA A 48 -5.70 -6.49 6.60
C ALA A 48 -6.02 -7.13 5.25
N GLU A 49 -7.13 -7.81 5.19
CA GLU A 49 -7.76 -8.21 3.93
C GLU A 49 -8.56 -7.06 3.35
N TYR A 50 -8.82 -7.12 2.08
CA TYR A 50 -9.65 -6.18 1.33
C TYR A 50 -10.50 -6.94 0.32
N ARG A 51 -11.59 -6.34 -0.13
CA ARG A 51 -12.47 -6.95 -1.13
C ARG A 51 -11.76 -7.09 -2.46
N THR A 52 -11.88 -8.28 -3.03
CA THR A 52 -11.23 -8.70 -4.26
C THR A 52 -12.26 -8.88 -5.39
N VAL A 53 -11.78 -9.12 -6.61
CA VAL A 53 -12.61 -9.54 -7.74
C VAL A 53 -13.52 -10.70 -7.30
N PRO A 54 -14.84 -10.66 -7.62
CA PRO A 54 -15.49 -9.81 -8.62
C PRO A 54 -15.95 -8.42 -8.12
N THR A 55 -15.64 -8.06 -6.89
CA THR A 55 -15.91 -6.69 -6.41
C THR A 55 -14.97 -5.72 -7.11
N LYS A 56 -15.55 -4.65 -7.67
CA LYS A 56 -14.80 -3.71 -8.49
C LYS A 56 -14.20 -2.56 -7.69
N TYR A 57 -13.21 -1.91 -8.27
CA TYR A 57 -12.78 -0.57 -7.87
C TYR A 57 -14.01 0.37 -7.73
N PRO A 58 -14.08 1.23 -6.71
CA PRO A 58 -13.03 1.54 -5.71
C PRO A 58 -13.14 0.74 -4.39
N ALA A 59 -13.86 -0.37 -4.33
CA ALA A 59 -14.19 -1.05 -3.09
C ALA A 59 -12.96 -1.40 -2.23
N LEU A 60 -11.88 -1.92 -2.84
CA LEU A 60 -10.65 -2.25 -2.13
C LEU A 60 -9.96 -1.00 -1.53
N VAL A 61 -10.03 0.15 -2.21
CA VAL A 61 -9.48 1.41 -1.70
C VAL A 61 -10.30 1.90 -0.51
N ASN A 62 -11.62 1.78 -0.58
CA ASN A 62 -12.51 2.10 0.55
C ASN A 62 -12.19 1.22 1.77
N ASP A 63 -11.89 -0.08 1.55
CA ASP A 63 -11.51 -1.02 2.61
C ASP A 63 -10.18 -0.64 3.24
N ALA A 64 -9.18 -0.28 2.42
CA ALA A 64 -7.88 0.16 2.92
C ALA A 64 -8.01 1.41 3.81
N LYS A 65 -8.75 2.41 3.34
CA LYS A 65 -9.02 3.63 4.09
C LYS A 65 -9.82 3.36 5.38
N ALA A 66 -10.79 2.46 5.32
CA ALA A 66 -11.52 2.01 6.50
C ALA A 66 -10.61 1.31 7.51
N GLY A 67 -9.65 0.50 7.05
CA GLY A 67 -8.62 -0.13 7.89
C GLY A 67 -7.75 0.90 8.63
N VAL A 68 -7.35 1.98 7.96
CA VAL A 68 -6.60 3.08 8.58
C VAL A 68 -7.44 3.79 9.64
N ARG A 69 -8.71 4.10 9.34
CA ARG A 69 -9.63 4.71 10.30
C ARG A 69 -9.88 3.81 11.51
N PHE A 70 -10.02 2.49 11.28
CA PHE A 70 -10.18 1.51 12.36
C PHE A 70 -8.98 1.55 13.33
N LEU A 71 -7.75 1.55 12.83
CA LEU A 71 -6.57 1.62 13.67
C LEU A 71 -6.52 2.93 14.46
N ARG A 72 -6.93 4.04 13.86
CA ARG A 72 -6.97 5.35 14.50
C ARG A 72 -8.03 5.44 15.58
N GLU A 73 -9.21 4.90 15.35
CA GLU A 73 -10.28 4.80 16.35
C GLU A 73 -9.88 3.95 17.55
N HIS A 74 -9.21 2.82 17.32
CA HIS A 74 -8.75 1.90 18.37
C HIS A 74 -7.32 2.17 18.86
N ALA A 75 -6.79 3.37 18.56
CA ALA A 75 -5.40 3.72 18.86
C ALA A 75 -5.04 3.52 20.34
N LYS A 76 -5.94 3.92 21.26
CA LYS A 76 -5.75 3.73 22.70
C LYS A 76 -5.71 2.25 23.10
N GLU A 77 -6.57 1.44 22.51
CA GLU A 77 -6.66 0.00 22.80
C GLU A 77 -5.40 -0.74 22.35
N TYR A 78 -4.88 -0.40 21.17
CA TYR A 78 -3.72 -1.06 20.58
C TYR A 78 -2.39 -0.39 20.89
N GLY A 79 -2.38 0.70 21.66
CA GLY A 79 -1.18 1.46 21.97
C GLY A 79 -0.57 2.11 20.73
N ILE A 80 -1.41 2.67 19.86
CA ILE A 80 -1.01 3.36 18.63
C ILE A 80 -0.94 4.86 18.86
N ASP A 81 0.08 5.50 18.27
CA ASP A 81 0.09 6.94 18.04
C ASP A 81 -0.76 7.24 16.78
N PRO A 82 -1.97 7.83 16.92
CA PRO A 82 -2.89 8.01 15.81
C PRO A 82 -2.37 8.94 14.71
N GLU A 83 -1.34 9.75 15.01
CA GLU A 83 -0.72 10.65 14.05
C GLU A 83 0.40 9.98 13.23
N LYS A 84 0.69 8.69 13.50
CA LYS A 84 1.81 7.96 12.90
C LYS A 84 1.38 6.60 12.39
N ILE A 85 0.62 6.59 11.30
CA ILE A 85 0.18 5.37 10.63
C ILE A 85 0.77 5.33 9.22
N GLY A 86 1.56 4.28 8.95
CA GLY A 86 2.10 3.99 7.62
C GLY A 86 1.38 2.81 6.98
N VAL A 87 1.56 2.68 5.67
CA VAL A 87 1.05 1.55 4.89
C VAL A 87 2.17 0.83 4.17
N LEU A 88 2.06 -0.48 4.10
CA LEU A 88 2.96 -1.39 3.39
C LEU A 88 2.13 -2.34 2.54
N GLY A 89 2.56 -2.62 1.34
CA GLY A 89 1.93 -3.66 0.53
C GLY A 89 2.85 -4.22 -0.53
N ASP A 90 2.54 -5.42 -0.99
CA ASP A 90 3.24 -6.10 -2.06
C ASP A 90 2.32 -6.39 -3.26
N SER A 91 2.80 -6.28 -4.49
CA SER A 91 2.03 -6.57 -5.72
C SER A 91 0.69 -5.78 -5.75
N ALA A 92 -0.46 -6.45 -5.82
CA ALA A 92 -1.78 -5.84 -5.70
C ALA A 92 -1.96 -5.08 -4.37
N GLY A 93 -1.37 -5.56 -3.27
CA GLY A 93 -1.30 -4.81 -2.01
C GLY A 93 -0.39 -3.59 -2.10
N GLY A 94 0.69 -3.66 -2.90
CA GLY A 94 1.56 -2.53 -3.22
C GLY A 94 0.82 -1.43 -3.99
N TYR A 95 -0.04 -1.80 -4.94
CA TYR A 95 -0.99 -0.88 -5.56
C TYR A 95 -1.88 -0.22 -4.49
N LEU A 96 -2.44 -1.02 -3.59
CA LEU A 96 -3.36 -0.52 -2.56
C LEU A 96 -2.66 0.40 -1.55
N ALA A 97 -1.40 0.10 -1.19
CA ALA A 97 -0.58 0.98 -0.37
C ALA A 97 -0.32 2.32 -1.07
N GLN A 98 -0.01 2.31 -2.36
CA GLN A 98 0.16 3.52 -3.16
C GLN A 98 -1.16 4.32 -3.25
N MET A 99 -2.29 3.66 -3.53
CA MET A 99 -3.61 4.31 -3.54
C MET A 99 -3.92 4.97 -2.20
N SER A 100 -3.61 4.30 -1.08
CA SER A 100 -3.85 4.86 0.26
C SER A 100 -3.13 6.18 0.48
N GLY A 101 -1.88 6.29 0.04
CA GLY A 101 -1.09 7.52 0.18
C GLY A 101 -1.40 8.58 -0.88
N ALA A 102 -1.56 8.19 -2.15
CA ALA A 102 -1.85 9.12 -3.24
C ALA A 102 -3.22 9.79 -3.09
N THR A 103 -4.17 9.14 -2.40
CA THR A 103 -5.52 9.68 -2.14
C THR A 103 -5.68 10.29 -0.75
N ASN A 104 -4.59 10.70 -0.08
CA ASN A 104 -4.71 11.46 1.17
C ASN A 104 -5.57 12.71 0.94
N GLY A 105 -6.53 12.94 1.86
CA GLY A 105 -7.49 14.05 1.76
C GLY A 105 -8.69 13.79 0.82
N GLU A 106 -8.68 12.76 -0.01
CA GLU A 106 -9.80 12.45 -0.92
C GLU A 106 -10.95 11.74 -0.23
N LYS A 107 -11.97 12.50 0.16
CA LYS A 107 -13.13 12.01 0.90
C LYS A 107 -14.05 11.07 0.11
N GLN A 108 -13.93 11.04 -1.20
CA GLN A 108 -14.72 10.15 -2.04
C GLN A 108 -14.51 8.66 -1.70
N PHE A 109 -13.33 8.30 -1.19
CA PHE A 109 -12.97 6.94 -0.78
C PHE A 109 -13.29 6.65 0.70
N ASP A 110 -13.68 7.63 1.49
CA ASP A 110 -14.08 7.44 2.88
C ASP A 110 -15.49 6.86 2.93
N LYS A 111 -15.58 5.53 3.07
CA LYS A 111 -16.84 4.77 3.16
C LYS A 111 -16.78 3.81 4.36
N GLY A 112 -17.96 3.44 4.88
CA GLY A 112 -18.08 2.51 6.02
C GLY A 112 -17.96 3.22 7.36
N ASP A 113 -17.32 2.56 8.34
CA ASP A 113 -17.30 3.00 9.73
C ASP A 113 -16.22 4.06 10.02
N PHE A 114 -16.32 4.68 11.19
CA PHE A 114 -15.37 5.64 11.75
C PHE A 114 -15.06 6.83 10.82
N LEU A 115 -16.08 7.39 10.17
CA LEU A 115 -15.94 8.52 9.25
C LEU A 115 -15.52 9.84 9.93
N ASN A 116 -15.56 9.89 11.25
CA ASN A 116 -15.01 10.96 12.08
C ASN A 116 -13.48 10.89 12.20
N GLN A 117 -12.87 9.74 11.84
CA GLN A 117 -11.41 9.58 11.81
C GLN A 117 -10.85 9.91 10.43
N SER A 118 -9.60 10.40 10.39
CA SER A 118 -8.86 10.55 9.13
C SER A 118 -8.44 9.19 8.56
N SER A 119 -8.51 9.04 7.25
CA SER A 119 -7.93 7.91 6.53
C SER A 119 -6.55 8.19 5.93
N ASP A 120 -5.98 9.37 6.21
CA ASP A 120 -4.68 9.77 5.72
C ASP A 120 -3.56 8.99 6.37
N VAL A 121 -2.52 8.70 5.60
CA VAL A 121 -1.35 7.95 6.05
C VAL A 121 -0.09 8.81 5.98
N GLN A 122 0.90 8.51 6.82
CA GLN A 122 2.08 9.34 7.00
C GLN A 122 3.34 8.76 6.37
N ALA A 123 3.29 7.53 5.84
CA ALA A 123 4.36 6.91 5.06
C ALA A 123 3.82 5.75 4.23
N VAL A 124 4.38 5.53 3.05
CA VAL A 124 3.98 4.47 2.12
C VAL A 124 5.18 3.64 1.70
N VAL A 125 5.05 2.32 1.77
CA VAL A 125 6.00 1.38 1.16
C VAL A 125 5.25 0.49 0.18
N SER A 126 5.71 0.46 -1.06
CA SER A 126 5.20 -0.43 -2.10
C SER A 126 6.31 -1.34 -2.60
N LEU A 127 6.08 -2.64 -2.53
CA LEU A 127 6.95 -3.67 -3.06
C LEU A 127 6.35 -4.18 -4.36
N TYR A 128 7.04 -3.99 -5.47
CA TYR A 128 6.61 -4.43 -6.82
C TYR A 128 5.12 -4.21 -7.11
N GLY A 129 4.59 -3.07 -6.68
CA GLY A 129 3.19 -2.70 -6.88
C GLY A 129 2.94 -2.04 -8.24
N LEU A 130 1.67 -2.04 -8.64
CA LEU A 130 1.19 -1.37 -9.83
C LEU A 130 0.91 0.11 -9.54
N SER A 131 1.17 0.97 -10.51
CA SER A 131 0.98 2.43 -10.34
C SER A 131 0.11 3.05 -11.44
N ASP A 132 0.11 2.44 -12.64
CA ASP A 132 -0.68 2.89 -13.79
C ASP A 132 -1.36 1.70 -14.46
N LEU A 133 -2.66 1.58 -14.27
CA LEU A 133 -3.44 0.48 -14.84
C LEU A 133 -3.74 0.64 -16.34
N ARG A 134 -3.34 1.76 -16.96
CA ARG A 134 -3.52 1.98 -18.40
C ARG A 134 -2.52 1.20 -19.24
N ASN A 135 -1.34 0.91 -18.68
CA ASN A 135 -0.19 0.38 -19.44
C ASN A 135 0.68 -0.59 -18.61
N ILE A 136 0.06 -1.52 -17.92
CA ILE A 136 0.76 -2.47 -17.04
C ILE A 136 1.89 -3.21 -17.78
N GLY A 137 1.72 -3.47 -19.06
CA GLY A 137 2.72 -4.13 -19.90
C GLY A 137 3.86 -3.23 -20.38
N GLU A 138 3.88 -1.92 -20.05
CA GLU A 138 4.96 -1.02 -20.49
C GLU A 138 6.32 -1.49 -19.93
N GLY A 139 7.33 -1.53 -20.81
CA GLY A 139 8.66 -2.02 -20.47
C GLY A 139 8.85 -3.53 -20.75
N PHE A 140 7.79 -4.26 -21.02
CA PHE A 140 7.86 -5.66 -21.47
C PHE A 140 7.93 -5.79 -22.99
N PRO A 141 8.44 -6.94 -23.51
CA PRO A 141 8.30 -7.31 -24.91
C PRO A 141 6.84 -7.32 -25.36
N GLU A 142 6.62 -7.13 -26.67
CA GLU A 142 5.28 -7.00 -27.25
C GLU A 142 4.36 -8.19 -26.94
N GLU A 143 4.88 -9.41 -26.97
CA GLU A 143 4.13 -10.64 -26.69
C GLU A 143 3.60 -10.72 -25.26
N ILE A 144 4.25 -10.04 -24.30
CA ILE A 144 3.75 -9.93 -22.93
C ILE A 144 2.80 -8.74 -22.80
N ARG A 145 3.13 -7.62 -23.45
CA ARG A 145 2.33 -6.41 -23.40
C ARG A 145 0.90 -6.64 -23.90
N VAL A 146 0.74 -7.38 -25.01
CA VAL A 146 -0.59 -7.68 -25.59
C VAL A 146 -1.46 -8.56 -24.68
N VAL A 147 -0.88 -9.31 -23.74
CA VAL A 147 -1.66 -10.09 -22.75
C VAL A 147 -2.47 -9.16 -21.87
N HIS A 148 -1.92 -8.01 -21.50
CA HIS A 148 -2.63 -7.02 -20.68
C HIS A 148 -3.78 -6.31 -21.41
N ASP A 149 -3.87 -6.44 -22.73
CA ASP A 149 -5.01 -5.93 -23.50
C ASP A 149 -6.24 -6.85 -23.43
N SER A 150 -6.12 -8.00 -22.79
CA SER A 150 -7.23 -8.92 -22.60
C SER A 150 -8.24 -8.41 -21.56
N PRO A 151 -9.56 -8.54 -21.82
CA PRO A 151 -10.56 -8.22 -20.80
C PRO A 151 -10.59 -9.21 -19.63
N ALA A 152 -9.81 -10.29 -19.68
CA ALA A 152 -9.76 -11.34 -18.65
C ALA A 152 -8.58 -11.16 -17.66
N VAL A 153 -7.69 -10.18 -17.87
CA VAL A 153 -6.62 -9.91 -16.92
C VAL A 153 -7.16 -9.27 -15.64
N THR A 154 -6.48 -9.46 -14.53
CA THR A 154 -7.00 -9.11 -13.21
C THR A 154 -7.25 -7.62 -13.02
N GLU A 155 -6.45 -6.75 -13.62
CA GLU A 155 -6.64 -5.31 -13.64
C GLU A 155 -7.87 -4.87 -14.44
N ALA A 156 -8.16 -5.53 -15.54
CA ALA A 156 -9.40 -5.30 -16.30
C ALA A 156 -10.62 -5.77 -15.50
N LEU A 157 -10.52 -6.93 -14.86
CA LEU A 157 -11.57 -7.45 -13.98
C LEU A 157 -11.81 -6.54 -12.78
N LEU A 158 -10.75 -5.99 -12.18
CA LEU A 158 -10.86 -5.06 -11.06
C LEU A 158 -11.65 -3.80 -11.42
N VAL A 159 -11.42 -3.23 -12.59
CA VAL A 159 -12.02 -1.93 -12.96
C VAL A 159 -13.33 -2.13 -13.72
N ASN A 160 -13.37 -3.04 -14.69
CA ASN A 160 -14.51 -3.22 -15.59
C ASN A 160 -15.44 -4.35 -15.15
N GLY A 161 -14.91 -5.33 -14.43
CA GLY A 161 -15.64 -6.53 -14.01
C GLY A 161 -15.53 -7.67 -15.01
N PRO A 162 -15.91 -8.89 -14.59
CA PRO A 162 -15.87 -10.06 -15.45
C PRO A 162 -16.95 -10.01 -16.54
N ALA A 163 -16.69 -10.69 -17.64
CA ALA A 163 -17.71 -10.95 -18.65
C ALA A 163 -18.89 -11.71 -18.02
N PHE A 164 -20.08 -11.18 -18.20
CA PHE A 164 -21.29 -11.78 -17.65
C PHE A 164 -22.53 -11.37 -18.47
N ASN A 165 -23.39 -12.33 -18.81
CA ASN A 165 -24.59 -12.14 -19.60
C ASN A 165 -24.29 -11.41 -20.94
N SER A 166 -24.84 -10.24 -21.16
CA SER A 166 -24.61 -9.43 -22.36
C SER A 166 -23.35 -8.57 -22.33
N PHE A 167 -22.66 -8.50 -21.19
CA PHE A 167 -21.37 -7.80 -21.07
C PHE A 167 -20.20 -8.72 -21.42
N PRO A 168 -19.46 -8.46 -22.53
CA PRO A 168 -18.41 -9.34 -22.99
C PRO A 168 -17.09 -9.22 -22.21
N GLY A 169 -17.04 -8.36 -21.19
CA GLY A 169 -15.80 -7.89 -20.59
C GLY A 169 -15.22 -6.70 -21.35
N GLU A 170 -14.31 -5.98 -20.73
CA GLU A 170 -13.72 -4.78 -21.31
C GLU A 170 -12.24 -4.66 -20.95
N SER A 171 -11.39 -4.45 -21.98
CA SER A 171 -9.95 -4.26 -21.84
C SER A 171 -9.60 -2.97 -21.08
N ILE A 172 -8.40 -2.93 -20.48
CA ILE A 172 -7.84 -1.71 -19.88
C ILE A 172 -7.63 -0.58 -20.89
N THR A 173 -7.47 -0.90 -22.16
CA THR A 173 -7.23 0.08 -23.24
C THR A 173 -8.50 0.81 -23.70
N LYS A 174 -9.68 0.33 -23.31
CA LYS A 174 -10.97 0.83 -23.77
C LYS A 174 -11.32 2.20 -23.26
N ASP A 175 -11.05 2.46 -21.97
CA ASP A 175 -11.31 3.73 -21.30
C ASP A 175 -10.09 4.15 -20.46
N PRO A 176 -9.11 4.81 -21.08
CA PRO A 176 -7.89 5.25 -20.39
C PRO A 176 -8.15 6.21 -19.22
N LYS A 177 -9.23 7.00 -19.29
CA LYS A 177 -9.58 7.91 -18.20
C LYS A 177 -10.03 7.14 -16.96
N LYS A 178 -10.93 6.19 -17.12
CA LYS A 178 -11.39 5.30 -16.05
C LYS A 178 -10.24 4.51 -15.43
N MET A 179 -9.33 4.01 -16.25
CA MET A 179 -8.14 3.30 -15.78
C MET A 179 -7.19 4.23 -15.01
N LEU A 180 -7.02 5.48 -15.45
CA LEU A 180 -6.22 6.46 -14.72
C LEU A 180 -6.86 6.82 -13.38
N ASP A 181 -8.17 7.01 -13.33
CA ASP A 181 -8.91 7.26 -12.09
C ASP A 181 -8.78 6.09 -11.09
N ALA A 182 -8.57 4.88 -11.60
CA ALA A 182 -8.30 3.69 -10.78
C ALA A 182 -6.81 3.45 -10.51
N SER A 183 -5.93 4.35 -10.89
CA SER A 183 -4.48 4.20 -10.77
C SER A 183 -3.90 5.16 -9.72
N PRO A 184 -2.97 4.73 -8.87
CA PRO A 184 -2.26 5.63 -7.96
C PRO A 184 -1.68 6.85 -8.67
N LEU A 185 -1.14 6.66 -9.86
CA LEU A 185 -0.56 7.73 -10.68
C LEU A 185 -1.56 8.86 -10.98
N GLY A 186 -2.84 8.52 -11.15
CA GLY A 186 -3.92 9.49 -11.43
C GLY A 186 -4.23 10.43 -10.28
N HIS A 187 -3.80 10.10 -9.06
CA HIS A 187 -4.06 10.86 -7.83
C HIS A 187 -2.86 11.65 -7.32
N VAL A 188 -1.72 11.61 -8.03
CA VAL A 188 -0.53 12.37 -7.61
C VAL A 188 -0.78 13.85 -7.74
N SER A 189 -0.94 14.53 -6.61
CA SER A 189 -1.39 15.92 -6.50
C SER A 189 -0.31 16.89 -6.00
N GLY A 190 0.64 16.39 -5.20
CA GLY A 190 1.65 17.16 -4.49
C GLY A 190 1.43 17.21 -2.96
N ASN A 191 0.49 16.40 -2.46
CA ASN A 191 0.18 16.30 -1.02
C ASN A 191 0.45 14.89 -0.46
N GLU A 192 1.23 14.10 -1.19
CA GLU A 192 1.52 12.73 -0.81
C GLU A 192 2.50 12.69 0.37
N PRO A 193 2.36 11.68 1.26
CA PRO A 193 3.33 11.41 2.30
C PRO A 193 4.64 10.87 1.68
N PRO A 194 5.71 10.68 2.47
CA PRO A 194 6.91 10.00 1.98
C PRO A 194 6.63 8.61 1.41
N PHE A 195 7.22 8.28 0.27
CA PHE A 195 7.10 7.01 -0.43
C PHE A 195 8.45 6.28 -0.50
N LEU A 196 8.41 4.96 -0.30
CA LEU A 196 9.48 4.04 -0.66
C LEU A 196 8.92 3.01 -1.64
N LEU A 197 9.48 3.01 -2.84
CA LEU A 197 9.14 2.09 -3.93
C LEU A 197 10.30 1.12 -4.13
N LEU A 198 10.06 -0.19 -4.00
CA LEU A 198 11.04 -1.22 -4.32
C LEU A 198 10.49 -2.10 -5.44
N HIS A 199 11.31 -2.41 -6.44
CA HIS A 199 10.93 -3.28 -7.55
C HIS A 199 12.09 -4.18 -7.96
N GLY A 200 11.79 -5.40 -8.39
CA GLY A 200 12.80 -6.33 -8.88
C GLY A 200 13.17 -6.05 -10.33
N SER A 201 14.48 -6.02 -10.67
CA SER A 201 14.91 -5.78 -12.05
C SER A 201 14.54 -6.92 -13.00
N GLY A 202 14.33 -8.12 -12.47
CA GLY A 202 13.94 -9.32 -13.22
C GLY A 202 12.48 -9.71 -13.06
N ASP A 203 11.60 -8.80 -12.63
CA ASP A 203 10.17 -9.08 -12.44
C ASP A 203 9.48 -9.38 -13.78
N PRO A 204 8.97 -10.62 -13.99
CA PRO A 204 8.33 -11.00 -15.24
C PRO A 204 6.82 -10.76 -15.26
N LEU A 205 6.22 -10.33 -14.13
CA LEU A 205 4.77 -10.21 -13.96
C LEU A 205 4.31 -8.75 -13.92
N VAL A 206 5.00 -7.92 -13.15
CA VAL A 206 4.74 -6.48 -13.07
C VAL A 206 6.01 -5.76 -13.48
N SER A 207 5.94 -4.96 -14.52
CA SER A 207 7.10 -4.24 -15.03
C SER A 207 7.66 -3.28 -13.99
N PRO A 208 9.01 -3.23 -13.79
CA PRO A 208 9.65 -2.21 -12.95
C PRO A 208 9.31 -0.78 -13.37
N GLU A 209 8.88 -0.58 -14.60
CA GLU A 209 8.43 0.71 -15.12
C GLU A 209 7.22 1.26 -14.34
N GLN A 210 6.40 0.40 -13.74
CA GLN A 210 5.30 0.80 -12.87
C GLN A 210 5.81 1.62 -11.66
N SER A 211 6.81 1.12 -10.94
CA SER A 211 7.42 1.86 -9.83
C SER A 211 8.23 3.06 -10.31
N ALA A 212 8.92 2.95 -11.44
CA ALA A 212 9.70 4.05 -12.02
C ALA A 212 8.80 5.23 -12.43
N SER A 213 7.64 4.97 -13.01
CA SER A 213 6.64 5.99 -13.39
C SER A 213 6.09 6.72 -12.17
N MET A 214 5.74 5.99 -11.11
CA MET A 214 5.29 6.60 -9.85
C MET A 214 6.38 7.47 -9.21
N TYR A 215 7.62 6.98 -9.20
CA TYR A 215 8.78 7.76 -8.74
C TYR A 215 8.92 9.07 -9.50
N ARG A 216 8.87 9.04 -10.85
CA ARG A 216 8.98 10.25 -11.67
C ARG A 216 7.85 11.24 -11.40
N ALA A 217 6.61 10.75 -11.25
CA ALA A 217 5.45 11.59 -10.99
C ALA A 217 5.55 12.29 -9.63
N LEU A 218 5.91 11.56 -8.57
CA LEU A 218 6.11 12.11 -7.23
C LEU A 218 7.27 13.11 -7.20
N LYS A 219 8.39 12.81 -7.87
CA LYS A 219 9.52 13.75 -8.01
C LYS A 219 9.15 15.02 -8.73
N ALA A 220 8.36 14.95 -9.78
CA ALA A 220 7.88 16.11 -10.52
C ALA A 220 7.00 17.05 -9.65
N LYS A 221 6.42 16.51 -8.58
CA LYS A 221 5.67 17.27 -7.57
C LYS A 221 6.49 17.62 -6.32
N ASN A 222 7.82 17.42 -6.35
CA ASN A 222 8.74 17.64 -5.23
C ASN A 222 8.42 16.84 -3.98
N GLN A 223 7.77 15.67 -4.14
CA GLN A 223 7.45 14.79 -3.01
C GLN A 223 8.68 14.01 -2.53
N ASP A 224 8.67 13.63 -1.25
CA ASP A 224 9.71 12.77 -0.66
C ASP A 224 9.50 11.32 -1.12
N VAL A 225 10.28 10.90 -2.10
CA VAL A 225 10.19 9.54 -2.64
C VAL A 225 11.57 8.94 -2.87
N LYS A 226 11.71 7.67 -2.48
CA LYS A 226 12.87 6.81 -2.77
C LYS A 226 12.42 5.67 -3.68
N TYR A 227 13.21 5.37 -4.71
CA TYR A 227 13.02 4.21 -5.58
C TYR A 227 14.28 3.34 -5.53
N ILE A 228 14.08 2.05 -5.28
CA ILE A 228 15.16 1.07 -5.22
C ILE A 228 14.84 -0.08 -6.17
N LEU A 229 15.68 -0.26 -7.17
CA LEU A 229 15.65 -1.44 -8.03
C LEU A 229 16.47 -2.54 -7.36
N VAL A 230 15.82 -3.65 -7.02
CA VAL A 230 16.47 -4.83 -6.41
C VAL A 230 16.98 -5.73 -7.53
N GLU A 231 18.30 -5.74 -7.71
CA GLU A 231 18.94 -6.43 -8.82
C GLU A 231 18.66 -7.93 -8.82
N GLY A 232 18.22 -8.46 -9.97
CA GLY A 232 17.92 -9.87 -10.18
C GLY A 232 16.64 -10.37 -9.49
N ALA A 233 16.03 -9.61 -8.60
CA ALA A 233 14.81 -10.03 -7.93
C ALA A 233 13.64 -10.14 -8.92
N LYS A 234 12.81 -11.15 -8.72
CA LYS A 234 11.58 -11.41 -9.48
C LYS A 234 10.35 -11.07 -8.64
N HIS A 235 9.17 -11.25 -9.21
CA HIS A 235 7.90 -10.98 -8.53
C HIS A 235 7.69 -11.93 -7.35
N GLY A 236 7.73 -11.42 -6.12
CA GLY A 236 7.43 -12.19 -4.91
C GLY A 236 8.40 -13.34 -4.60
N ASP A 237 9.60 -13.33 -5.15
CA ASP A 237 10.61 -14.39 -4.93
C ASP A 237 11.34 -14.24 -3.58
N LEU A 238 12.33 -15.12 -3.32
CA LEU A 238 13.06 -15.15 -2.05
C LEU A 238 13.88 -13.88 -1.76
N ALA A 239 14.15 -13.04 -2.76
CA ALA A 239 14.87 -11.79 -2.55
C ALA A 239 14.14 -10.85 -1.60
N TRP A 240 12.81 -10.88 -1.62
CA TRP A 240 11.94 -10.02 -0.81
C TRP A 240 11.93 -10.36 0.68
N TYR A 241 12.39 -11.57 1.03
CA TYR A 241 12.48 -12.06 2.41
C TYR A 241 13.90 -11.92 2.98
N GLN A 242 14.83 -11.33 2.22
CA GLN A 242 16.20 -11.18 2.67
C GLN A 242 16.35 -10.01 3.67
N PRO A 243 17.28 -10.13 4.64
CA PRO A 243 17.46 -9.12 5.67
C PRO A 243 17.75 -7.71 5.14
N ASN A 244 18.45 -7.56 4.02
CA ASN A 244 18.74 -6.25 3.42
C ASN A 244 17.47 -5.54 2.93
N VAL A 245 16.55 -6.26 2.31
CA VAL A 245 15.26 -5.69 1.86
C VAL A 245 14.39 -5.37 3.07
N ILE A 246 14.25 -6.32 4.02
CA ILE A 246 13.47 -6.13 5.24
C ILE A 246 13.99 -4.93 6.04
N ASN A 247 15.29 -4.84 6.25
CA ASN A 247 15.90 -3.72 7.00
C ASN A 247 15.72 -2.38 6.28
N THR A 248 15.73 -2.36 4.95
CA THR A 248 15.45 -1.15 4.18
C THR A 248 14.06 -0.62 4.48
N VAL A 249 13.04 -1.49 4.50
CA VAL A 249 11.66 -1.13 4.83
C VAL A 249 11.54 -0.67 6.29
N VAL A 250 12.11 -1.43 7.23
CA VAL A 250 12.11 -1.08 8.67
C VAL A 250 12.75 0.28 8.91
N ASN A 251 13.92 0.53 8.31
CA ASN A 251 14.64 1.79 8.47
C ASN A 251 13.89 2.98 7.86
N PHE A 252 13.21 2.78 6.73
CA PHE A 252 12.36 3.82 6.15
C PHE A 252 11.22 4.22 7.10
N PHE A 253 10.50 3.26 7.65
CA PHE A 253 9.43 3.58 8.61
C PHE A 253 9.97 4.22 9.89
N LYS A 254 11.14 3.80 10.40
CA LYS A 254 11.80 4.47 11.53
C LYS A 254 12.17 5.92 11.21
N GLU A 255 12.65 6.18 10.00
CA GLU A 255 13.00 7.53 9.54
C GLU A 255 11.75 8.42 9.45
N LYS A 256 10.63 7.90 8.90
CA LYS A 256 9.46 8.70 8.56
C LYS A 256 8.42 8.78 9.68
N LEU A 257 8.25 7.72 10.46
CA LEU A 257 7.25 7.66 11.54
C LEU A 257 7.87 7.82 12.94
N GLY A 258 9.20 7.82 13.03
CA GLY A 258 9.94 7.81 14.28
C GLY A 258 10.33 6.39 14.71
N ASP A 259 11.49 6.28 15.38
CA ASP A 259 12.01 5.01 15.87
C ASP A 259 11.32 4.63 17.19
N PRO A 260 10.50 3.57 17.23
CA PRO A 260 9.80 3.17 18.45
C PRO A 260 10.74 2.84 19.61
N ALA A 261 11.97 2.37 19.32
CA ALA A 261 12.97 2.07 20.35
C ALA A 261 13.53 3.31 21.06
N LYS A 262 13.36 4.50 20.45
CA LYS A 262 13.82 5.79 21.00
C LYS A 262 12.71 6.57 21.68
N LEU A 263 11.49 6.04 21.78
CA LEU A 263 10.40 6.70 22.49
C LEU A 263 10.74 6.71 23.98
N THR A 264 11.04 7.89 24.51
CA THR A 264 11.17 8.11 25.95
C THR A 264 9.79 8.00 26.60
N GLU A 265 9.73 7.49 27.85
CA GLU A 265 8.50 7.57 28.65
C GLU A 265 8.04 9.01 28.70
N SER A 266 6.80 9.30 28.31
CA SER A 266 6.19 10.57 28.57
C SER A 266 6.21 10.76 30.08
N LYS A 267 6.94 11.76 30.58
CA LYS A 267 6.87 12.12 32.02
C LYS A 267 5.38 12.32 32.37
N PRO A 268 4.88 11.67 33.42
CA PRO A 268 3.52 11.91 33.85
C PRO A 268 3.33 13.40 34.05
N VAL A 269 2.36 13.98 33.39
CA VAL A 269 1.95 15.37 33.65
C VAL A 269 1.50 15.40 35.10
N LYS A 270 2.25 16.08 35.98
CA LYS A 270 1.81 16.29 37.33
C LYS A 270 0.49 17.05 37.25
N GLY A 271 -0.59 16.38 37.64
CA GLY A 271 -1.89 17.00 37.77
C GLY A 271 -1.74 18.17 38.73
N GLY A 272 -2.01 19.38 38.24
CA GLY A 272 -2.18 20.54 39.13
C GLY A 272 -3.36 20.22 40.05
N THR A 273 -3.13 20.31 41.34
CA THR A 273 -4.18 20.34 42.35
C THR A 273 -5.12 21.51 42.03
N LEU A 274 -6.41 21.21 41.90
CA LEU A 274 -7.49 22.20 41.94
C LEU A 274 -7.56 22.86 43.32
#